data_ed99fcd2669203f28809a7eee0f46227
#
_entry.id   ed99fcd2669203f28809a7eee0f46227
#
_cell.length_a   1.000
_cell.length_b   1.000
_cell.length_c   1.000
_cell.angle_alpha   90.00
_cell.angle_beta   90.00
_cell.angle_gamma   90.00
#
_symmetry.space_group_name_H-M   'P 1'
#
loop_
_entity.id
_entity.type
_entity.pdbx_description
1 polymer ?
#
loop_
_entity_poly.entity_id
_entity_poly.type
_entity_poly.pdbx_seq_one_letter_code
_entity_poly.pdbx_strand_id
1 'polypeptide(L)'
;MSAIVVAVHIWPAGFDTPTPVDELELDWGGPLGDRHHGLTMASDTRQKDVFPRGTTIRNHRQISIVDVAELESISEALGIGVIAPGVIADNICTEGIPGLTELPRMTRLLFAGGAVVMLGGENFPCTIAGALVGAQYGTAAEKFPKAAMGRRGVTGWVEHPGLIHAGASIEVRLP
;
A
#
# COMPACT_ATOMS: atom_id res chain seq x y z
N MET A 1 7.90 -16.35 12.90
CA MET A 1 8.70 -15.92 11.74
C MET A 1 8.85 -14.43 11.86
N SER A 2 9.99 -13.86 11.50
CA SER A 2 10.16 -12.41 11.46
C SER A 2 9.52 -11.87 10.18
N ALA A 3 8.81 -10.74 10.25
CA ALA A 3 8.24 -10.11 9.07
C ALA A 3 9.36 -9.55 8.17
N ILE A 4 9.19 -9.66 6.86
CA ILE A 4 10.14 -9.18 5.85
C ILE A 4 9.45 -8.44 4.73
N VAL A 5 10.21 -7.61 4.02
CA VAL A 5 9.82 -7.01 2.75
C VAL A 5 10.03 -8.01 1.63
N VAL A 6 9.01 -8.28 0.83
CA VAL A 6 9.09 -9.17 -0.34
C VAL A 6 9.45 -8.39 -1.60
N ALA A 7 8.82 -7.24 -1.80
CA ALA A 7 9.03 -6.39 -2.98
C ALA A 7 8.69 -4.94 -2.69
N VAL A 8 9.27 -4.03 -3.45
CA VAL A 8 9.02 -2.60 -3.39
C VAL A 8 8.76 -2.01 -4.78
N HIS A 9 7.82 -1.08 -4.85
CA HIS A 9 7.35 -0.47 -6.09
C HIS A 9 7.12 1.02 -5.93
N ILE A 10 7.22 1.76 -7.02
CA ILE A 10 6.70 3.12 -7.16
C ILE A 10 5.69 3.15 -8.31
N TRP A 11 4.75 4.10 -8.26
CA TRP A 11 3.89 4.39 -9.40
C TRP A 11 4.12 5.83 -9.86
N PRO A 12 5.09 6.04 -10.79
CA PRO A 12 5.40 7.39 -11.25
C PRO A 12 4.22 8.04 -11.96
N ALA A 13 4.14 9.37 -11.88
CA ALA A 13 3.14 10.12 -12.64
C ALA A 13 3.35 9.91 -14.16
N GLY A 14 2.26 9.68 -14.89
CA GLY A 14 2.29 9.43 -16.34
C GLY A 14 2.53 7.96 -16.72
N PHE A 15 2.74 7.06 -15.78
CA PHE A 15 2.82 5.63 -16.04
C PHE A 15 1.46 4.96 -15.80
N ASP A 16 1.14 3.95 -16.63
CA ASP A 16 -0.14 3.21 -16.53
C ASP A 16 -0.14 2.20 -15.39
N THR A 17 1.03 1.70 -14.99
CA THR A 17 1.20 0.66 -13.97
C THR A 17 2.32 1.01 -13.00
N PRO A 18 2.28 0.45 -11.77
CA PRO A 18 3.42 0.48 -10.86
C PRO A 18 4.68 -0.16 -11.47
N THR A 19 5.83 0.31 -11.05
CA THR A 19 7.14 -0.16 -11.50
C THR A 19 7.92 -0.72 -10.32
N PRO A 20 8.49 -1.93 -10.41
CA PRO A 20 9.36 -2.46 -9.37
C PRO A 20 10.66 -1.63 -9.29
N VAL A 21 11.20 -1.50 -8.08
CA VAL A 21 12.48 -0.85 -7.82
C VAL A 21 13.33 -1.74 -6.92
N ASP A 22 14.66 -1.61 -7.01
CA ASP A 22 15.56 -2.38 -6.14
C ASP A 22 15.54 -1.85 -4.71
N GLU A 23 15.34 -0.53 -4.58
CA GLU A 23 15.30 0.18 -3.32
C GLU A 23 14.24 1.27 -3.35
N LEU A 24 13.46 1.38 -2.30
CA LEU A 24 12.45 2.42 -2.11
C LEU A 24 13.00 3.45 -1.13
N GLU A 25 13.40 4.60 -1.65
CA GLU A 25 13.84 5.73 -0.83
C GLU A 25 12.62 6.52 -0.35
N LEU A 26 12.54 6.70 0.96
CA LEU A 26 11.49 7.46 1.63
C LEU A 26 12.04 8.77 2.21
N ASP A 27 11.40 9.88 1.86
CA ASP A 27 11.52 11.13 2.58
C ASP A 27 10.23 11.44 3.38
N TRP A 28 10.12 12.64 3.94
CA TRP A 28 8.93 13.05 4.71
C TRP A 28 7.64 13.11 3.88
N GLY A 29 7.74 13.16 2.57
CA GLY A 29 6.61 13.16 1.63
C GLY A 29 6.16 11.76 1.22
N GLY A 30 6.94 10.73 1.51
CA GLY A 30 6.66 9.36 1.07
C GLY A 30 7.71 8.83 0.10
N PRO A 31 7.38 7.81 -0.71
CA PRO A 31 8.29 7.23 -1.68
C PRO A 31 8.70 8.23 -2.76
N LEU A 32 10.01 8.46 -2.92
CA LEU A 32 10.52 9.34 -3.98
C LEU A 32 10.15 8.80 -5.37
N GLY A 33 9.64 9.70 -6.22
CA GLY A 33 9.21 9.35 -7.57
C GLY A 33 7.81 8.74 -7.68
N ASP A 34 7.13 8.46 -6.56
CA ASP A 34 5.75 7.98 -6.58
C ASP A 34 4.76 9.14 -6.80
N ARG A 35 3.64 8.86 -7.46
CA ARG A 35 2.56 9.83 -7.71
C ARG A 35 1.87 10.34 -6.45
N HIS A 36 1.96 9.61 -5.36
CA HIS A 36 1.37 9.99 -4.07
C HIS A 36 2.36 10.72 -3.15
N HIS A 37 3.61 10.93 -3.63
CA HIS A 37 4.61 11.68 -2.88
C HIS A 37 4.15 13.11 -2.60
N GLY A 38 4.23 13.53 -1.34
CA GLY A 38 3.93 14.90 -0.92
C GLY A 38 3.50 14.98 0.54
N LEU A 39 3.80 16.11 1.19
CA LEU A 39 3.38 16.37 2.58
C LEU A 39 1.88 16.65 2.69
N THR A 40 1.28 17.12 1.61
CA THR A 40 -0.15 17.42 1.53
C THR A 40 -0.77 16.73 0.33
N MET A 41 -2.09 16.58 0.36
CA MET A 41 -2.89 16.04 -0.73
C MET A 41 -4.21 16.81 -0.84
N ALA A 42 -4.86 16.73 -1.99
CA ALA A 42 -6.23 17.18 -2.13
C ALA A 42 -7.20 16.17 -1.50
N SER A 43 -8.14 16.63 -0.68
CA SER A 43 -9.20 15.79 -0.13
C SER A 43 -10.08 15.20 -1.25
N ASP A 44 -10.50 13.97 -1.08
CA ASP A 44 -11.37 13.24 -2.01
C ASP A 44 -12.66 12.77 -1.32
N THR A 45 -13.35 11.81 -1.93
CA THR A 45 -14.60 11.25 -1.39
C THR A 45 -14.45 10.57 -0.03
N ARG A 46 -13.24 10.19 0.39
CA ARG A 46 -12.97 9.54 1.68
C ARG A 46 -13.06 10.53 2.86
N GLN A 47 -12.86 11.81 2.59
CA GLN A 47 -12.91 12.88 3.61
C GLN A 47 -14.13 13.79 3.44
N LYS A 48 -15.15 13.39 2.65
CA LYS A 48 -16.34 14.19 2.31
C LYS A 48 -17.13 14.72 3.51
N ASP A 49 -17.07 14.00 4.63
CA ASP A 49 -17.81 14.36 5.85
C ASP A 49 -17.05 15.38 6.72
N VAL A 50 -15.80 15.68 6.37
CA VAL A 50 -14.91 16.59 7.11
C VAL A 50 -14.51 17.80 6.26
N PHE A 51 -14.20 17.58 4.98
CA PHE A 51 -13.69 18.62 4.07
C PHE A 51 -14.43 18.62 2.74
N PRO A 52 -14.69 19.82 2.15
CA PRO A 52 -15.05 19.91 0.74
C PRO A 52 -13.99 19.24 -0.13
N ARG A 53 -14.43 18.59 -1.21
CA ARG A 53 -13.51 17.91 -2.14
C ARG A 53 -12.50 18.92 -2.72
N GLY A 54 -11.23 18.52 -2.76
CA GLY A 54 -10.13 19.33 -3.26
C GLY A 54 -9.49 20.25 -2.21
N THR A 55 -9.97 20.24 -0.96
CA THR A 55 -9.31 20.96 0.14
C THR A 55 -7.90 20.38 0.36
N THR A 56 -6.89 21.22 0.47
CA THR A 56 -5.54 20.79 0.81
C THR A 56 -5.50 20.31 2.26
N ILE A 57 -5.14 19.06 2.46
CA ILE A 57 -5.03 18.42 3.77
C ILE A 57 -3.66 17.74 3.92
N ARG A 58 -3.31 17.34 5.14
CA ARG A 58 -2.13 16.50 5.38
C ARG A 58 -2.26 15.18 4.60
N ASN A 59 -1.19 14.79 3.91
CA ASN A 59 -1.15 13.51 3.23
C ASN A 59 -0.85 12.39 4.24
N HIS A 60 -1.86 11.61 4.57
CA HIS A 60 -1.77 10.43 5.43
C HIS A 60 -1.85 9.13 4.63
N ARG A 61 -1.72 9.21 3.31
CA ARG A 61 -1.80 8.10 2.35
C ARG A 61 -0.62 8.11 1.38
N GLN A 62 0.57 8.41 1.91
CA GLN A 62 1.81 8.48 1.12
C GLN A 62 2.25 7.11 0.59
N ILE A 63 1.97 6.05 1.36
CA ILE A 63 2.43 4.69 1.12
C ILE A 63 1.25 3.72 1.22
N SER A 64 1.23 2.70 0.37
CA SER A 64 0.35 1.53 0.47
C SER A 64 1.17 0.26 0.69
N ILE A 65 0.71 -0.57 1.62
CA ILE A 65 1.39 -1.80 2.05
C ILE A 65 0.39 -2.95 2.05
N VAL A 66 0.79 -4.11 1.53
CA VAL A 66 -0.02 -5.35 1.53
C VAL A 66 0.84 -6.52 1.98
N ASP A 67 0.24 -7.54 2.58
CA ASP A 67 0.93 -8.79 2.90
C ASP A 67 0.64 -9.86 1.84
N VAL A 68 1.59 -10.75 1.58
CA VAL A 68 1.45 -11.87 0.62
C VAL A 68 0.20 -12.70 0.91
N ALA A 69 -0.08 -13.00 2.18
CA ALA A 69 -1.26 -13.76 2.57
C ALA A 69 -2.58 -13.07 2.20
N GLU A 70 -2.60 -11.73 2.18
CA GLU A 70 -3.76 -10.95 1.73
C GLU A 70 -3.90 -11.02 0.20
N LEU A 71 -2.80 -10.94 -0.56
CA LEU A 71 -2.81 -11.14 -2.02
C LEU A 71 -3.32 -12.53 -2.41
N GLU A 72 -2.87 -13.57 -1.71
CA GLU A 72 -3.34 -14.95 -1.89
C GLU A 72 -4.85 -15.06 -1.63
N SER A 73 -5.33 -14.50 -0.52
CA SER A 73 -6.74 -14.51 -0.14
C SER A 73 -7.64 -13.77 -1.15
N ILE A 74 -7.17 -12.63 -1.69
CA ILE A 74 -7.87 -11.91 -2.76
C ILE A 74 -7.93 -12.75 -4.03
N SER A 75 -6.82 -13.38 -4.39
CA SER A 75 -6.69 -14.22 -5.59
C SER A 75 -7.65 -15.40 -5.54
N GLU A 76 -7.73 -16.08 -4.40
CA GLU A 76 -8.68 -17.16 -4.15
C GLU A 76 -10.13 -16.69 -4.31
N ALA A 77 -10.48 -15.55 -3.70
CA ALA A 77 -11.82 -14.97 -3.79
C ALA A 77 -12.21 -14.55 -5.22
N LEU A 78 -11.23 -14.23 -6.07
CA LEU A 78 -11.44 -13.92 -7.49
C LEU A 78 -11.40 -15.16 -8.38
N GLY A 79 -10.91 -16.30 -7.91
CA GLY A 79 -10.72 -17.52 -8.68
C GLY A 79 -9.63 -17.39 -9.76
N ILE A 80 -8.56 -16.66 -9.47
CA ILE A 80 -7.42 -16.38 -10.38
C ILE A 80 -6.11 -16.90 -9.80
N GLY A 81 -5.05 -16.87 -10.61
CA GLY A 81 -3.69 -17.11 -10.09
C GLY A 81 -3.28 -16.04 -9.06
N VAL A 82 -2.28 -16.37 -8.22
CA VAL A 82 -1.81 -15.47 -7.16
C VAL A 82 -1.40 -14.12 -7.75
N ILE A 83 -1.99 -13.06 -7.22
CA ILE A 83 -1.68 -11.69 -7.61
C ILE A 83 -0.24 -11.37 -7.18
N ALA A 84 0.58 -10.97 -8.15
CA ALA A 84 1.95 -10.58 -7.88
C ALA A 84 2.04 -9.25 -7.10
N PRO A 85 3.07 -9.04 -6.28
CA PRO A 85 3.37 -7.76 -5.66
C PRO A 85 3.38 -6.60 -6.68
N GLY A 86 2.92 -5.43 -6.27
CA GLY A 86 2.81 -4.23 -7.10
C GLY A 86 1.54 -4.12 -7.95
N VAL A 87 0.91 -5.24 -8.30
CA VAL A 87 -0.25 -5.27 -9.23
C VAL A 87 -1.45 -4.50 -8.69
N ILE A 88 -1.69 -4.53 -7.40
CA ILE A 88 -2.79 -3.76 -6.79
C ILE A 88 -2.38 -2.32 -6.40
N ALA A 89 -1.28 -1.84 -6.95
CA ALA A 89 -0.70 -0.52 -6.65
C ALA A 89 -0.19 -0.40 -5.21
N ASP A 90 0.39 -1.46 -4.69
CA ASP A 90 1.12 -1.46 -3.43
C ASP A 90 2.56 -0.96 -3.63
N ASN A 91 3.03 -0.11 -2.72
CA ASN A 91 4.42 0.34 -2.69
C ASN A 91 5.31 -0.69 -2.01
N ILE A 92 4.80 -1.38 -1.00
CA ILE A 92 5.52 -2.38 -0.22
C ILE A 92 4.67 -3.64 -0.12
N CYS A 93 5.22 -4.77 -0.54
CA CYS A 93 4.66 -6.08 -0.25
C CYS A 93 5.47 -6.73 0.87
N THR A 94 4.80 -7.20 1.92
CA THR A 94 5.39 -7.84 3.09
C THR A 94 5.04 -9.31 3.16
N GLU A 95 5.78 -10.06 3.94
CA GLU A 95 5.45 -11.42 4.35
C GLU A 95 5.63 -11.57 5.85
N GLY A 96 4.69 -12.23 6.52
CA GLY A 96 4.76 -12.55 7.93
C GLY A 96 4.15 -11.50 8.86
N ILE A 97 3.27 -10.64 8.35
CA ILE A 97 2.44 -9.74 9.16
C ILE A 97 0.97 -10.22 9.08
N PRO A 98 0.58 -11.20 9.90
CA PRO A 98 -0.78 -11.72 9.85
C PRO A 98 -1.82 -10.63 10.19
N GLY A 99 -2.83 -10.51 9.31
CA GLY A 99 -3.90 -9.53 9.51
C GLY A 99 -3.43 -8.08 9.36
N LEU A 100 -2.48 -7.81 8.45
CA LEU A 100 -1.93 -6.46 8.23
C LEU A 100 -3.04 -5.41 8.09
N THR A 101 -4.09 -5.69 7.30
CA THR A 101 -5.23 -4.76 7.11
C THR A 101 -5.98 -4.44 8.41
N GLU A 102 -5.99 -5.36 9.37
CA GLU A 102 -6.70 -5.23 10.64
C GLU A 102 -5.86 -4.55 11.73
N LEU A 103 -4.57 -4.29 11.47
CA LEU A 103 -3.72 -3.62 12.45
C LEU A 103 -4.30 -2.26 12.87
N PRO A 104 -4.22 -1.91 14.15
CA PRO A 104 -4.70 -0.62 14.64
C PRO A 104 -4.02 0.55 13.91
N ARG A 105 -4.76 1.62 13.68
CA ARG A 105 -4.15 2.90 13.25
C ARG A 105 -3.07 3.31 14.24
N MET A 106 -2.07 4.02 13.77
CA MET A 106 -0.89 4.44 14.54
C MET A 106 0.08 3.29 14.89
N THR A 107 -0.14 2.08 14.38
CA THR A 107 0.89 1.04 14.39
C THR A 107 2.08 1.51 13.58
N ARG A 108 3.28 1.24 14.05
CA ARG A 108 4.54 1.55 13.36
C ARG A 108 5.13 0.32 12.74
N LEU A 109 5.57 0.43 11.50
CA LEU A 109 6.44 -0.55 10.87
C LEU A 109 7.84 0.05 10.81
N LEU A 110 8.79 -0.59 11.50
CA LEU A 110 10.20 -0.20 11.54
C LEU A 110 10.98 -1.10 10.60
N PHE A 111 11.58 -0.52 9.58
CA PHE A 111 12.36 -1.24 8.58
C PHE A 111 13.86 -1.21 8.91
N ALA A 112 14.57 -2.29 8.62
CA ALA A 112 16.02 -2.41 8.92
C ALA A 112 16.88 -1.27 8.33
N GLY A 113 16.45 -0.65 7.21
CA GLY A 113 17.10 0.52 6.60
C GLY A 113 16.80 1.86 7.27
N GLY A 114 16.21 1.85 8.48
CA GLY A 114 15.95 3.04 9.29
C GLY A 114 14.61 3.72 9.03
N ALA A 115 13.94 3.41 7.93
CA ALA A 115 12.62 3.97 7.65
C ALA A 115 11.59 3.53 8.70
N VAL A 116 10.70 4.44 9.10
CA VAL A 116 9.54 4.16 9.93
C VAL A 116 8.29 4.67 9.26
N VAL A 117 7.30 3.78 9.09
CA VAL A 117 5.99 4.10 8.52
C VAL A 117 4.93 3.96 9.60
N MET A 118 4.13 5.01 9.75
CA MET A 118 2.95 5.04 10.61
C MET A 118 1.72 4.63 9.83
N LEU A 119 0.96 3.63 10.30
CA LEU A 119 -0.24 3.14 9.63
C LEU A 119 -1.44 4.07 9.85
N GLY A 120 -2.09 4.43 8.75
CA GLY A 120 -3.33 5.22 8.73
C GLY A 120 -4.61 4.38 8.75
N GLY A 121 -4.48 3.07 8.59
CA GLY A 121 -5.57 2.10 8.55
C GLY A 121 -5.81 1.51 7.17
N GLU A 122 -6.91 0.79 7.03
CA GLU A 122 -7.27 0.03 5.84
C GLU A 122 -7.19 0.86 4.54
N ASN A 123 -6.58 0.27 3.53
CA ASN A 123 -6.58 0.79 2.17
C ASN A 123 -7.81 0.24 1.43
N PHE A 124 -8.92 0.97 1.48
CA PHE A 124 -10.16 0.52 0.84
C PHE A 124 -9.97 0.17 -0.63
N PRO A 125 -10.45 -1.00 -1.06
CA PRO A 125 -10.34 -1.44 -2.44
C PRO A 125 -11.16 -0.56 -3.39
N CYS A 126 -10.65 -0.40 -4.62
CA CYS A 126 -11.30 0.41 -5.66
C CYS A 126 -11.22 -0.27 -7.03
N THR A 127 -12.01 0.21 -7.97
CA THR A 127 -12.02 -0.31 -9.34
C THR A 127 -10.75 0.01 -10.12
N ILE A 128 -9.95 1.01 -9.71
CA ILE A 128 -8.64 1.29 -10.34
C ILE A 128 -7.69 0.11 -10.11
N ALA A 129 -7.55 -0.34 -8.87
CA ALA A 129 -6.78 -1.56 -8.57
C ALA A 129 -7.39 -2.79 -9.25
N GLY A 130 -8.72 -2.87 -9.30
CA GLY A 130 -9.43 -3.91 -10.05
C GLY A 130 -9.11 -3.92 -11.54
N ALA A 131 -8.94 -2.77 -12.17
CA ALA A 131 -8.55 -2.67 -13.57
C ALA A 131 -7.12 -3.18 -13.82
N LEU A 132 -6.19 -2.90 -12.92
CA LEU A 132 -4.82 -3.43 -12.99
C LEU A 132 -4.81 -4.96 -12.88
N VAL A 133 -5.55 -5.51 -11.93
CA VAL A 133 -5.71 -6.97 -11.78
C VAL A 133 -6.39 -7.55 -13.01
N GLY A 134 -7.46 -6.90 -13.52
CA GLY A 134 -8.18 -7.33 -14.70
C GLY A 134 -7.31 -7.40 -15.96
N ALA A 135 -6.46 -6.41 -16.16
CA ALA A 135 -5.52 -6.36 -17.29
C ALA A 135 -4.51 -7.53 -17.27
N GLN A 136 -4.09 -7.97 -16.10
CA GLN A 136 -3.09 -9.02 -15.96
C GLN A 136 -3.68 -10.43 -15.82
N TYR A 137 -4.84 -10.57 -15.18
CA TYR A 137 -5.43 -11.88 -14.82
C TYR A 137 -6.77 -12.14 -15.50
N GLY A 138 -7.26 -11.23 -16.34
CA GLY A 138 -8.49 -11.43 -17.13
C GLY A 138 -9.80 -11.38 -16.32
N THR A 139 -9.79 -10.82 -15.11
CA THR A 139 -11.01 -10.66 -14.29
C THR A 139 -11.66 -9.29 -14.49
N ALA A 140 -12.95 -9.19 -14.25
CA ALA A 140 -13.66 -7.92 -14.33
C ALA A 140 -13.31 -7.00 -13.15
N ALA A 141 -12.96 -5.73 -13.43
CA ALA A 141 -12.48 -4.76 -12.46
C ALA A 141 -13.43 -4.54 -11.28
N GLU A 142 -14.75 -4.62 -11.52
CA GLU A 142 -15.80 -4.43 -10.51
C GLU A 142 -15.91 -5.57 -9.49
N LYS A 143 -15.29 -6.73 -9.75
CA LYS A 143 -15.25 -7.84 -8.79
C LYS A 143 -14.23 -7.62 -7.69
N PHE A 144 -13.15 -6.89 -7.98
CA PHE A 144 -12.04 -6.68 -7.07
C PHE A 144 -12.45 -6.01 -5.74
N PRO A 145 -13.27 -4.92 -5.71
CA PRO A 145 -13.63 -4.29 -4.44
C PRO A 145 -14.28 -5.23 -3.44
N LYS A 146 -15.15 -6.14 -3.91
CA LYS A 146 -15.80 -7.12 -3.04
C LYS A 146 -14.81 -8.19 -2.57
N ALA A 147 -13.94 -8.68 -3.43
CA ALA A 147 -12.96 -9.71 -3.12
C ALA A 147 -11.86 -9.21 -2.17
N ALA A 148 -11.49 -7.93 -2.27
CA ALA A 148 -10.39 -7.33 -1.53
C ALA A 148 -10.81 -6.56 -0.25
N MET A 149 -12.10 -6.50 0.06
CA MET A 149 -12.58 -5.81 1.26
C MET A 149 -12.02 -6.46 2.53
N GLY A 150 -11.43 -5.64 3.41
CA GLY A 150 -10.80 -6.09 4.65
C GLY A 150 -9.47 -6.82 4.46
N ARG A 151 -8.89 -6.82 3.24
CA ARG A 151 -7.63 -7.53 2.94
C ARG A 151 -6.79 -6.89 1.83
N ARG A 152 -7.04 -5.59 1.53
CA ARG A 152 -6.24 -4.85 0.54
C ARG A 152 -5.02 -4.16 1.16
N GLY A 153 -4.65 -4.52 2.37
CA GLY A 153 -3.56 -3.88 3.09
C GLY A 153 -3.95 -2.54 3.69
N VAL A 154 -2.94 -1.76 3.99
CA VAL A 154 -3.05 -0.50 4.71
C VAL A 154 -2.46 0.66 3.93
N THR A 155 -2.81 1.88 4.31
CA THR A 155 -2.08 3.09 3.92
C THR A 155 -1.40 3.68 5.12
N GLY A 156 -0.34 4.45 4.88
CA GLY A 156 0.42 5.12 5.93
C GLY A 156 1.16 6.34 5.43
N TRP A 157 1.94 6.91 6.33
CA TRP A 157 2.85 8.01 6.04
C TRP A 157 4.20 7.79 6.71
N VAL A 158 5.21 8.45 6.21
CA VAL A 158 6.57 8.38 6.74
C VAL A 158 6.64 9.14 8.06
N GLU A 159 7.00 8.44 9.14
CA GLU A 159 7.33 9.02 10.43
C GLU A 159 8.84 9.30 10.55
N HIS A 160 9.68 8.47 9.91
CA HIS A 160 11.11 8.68 9.80
C HIS A 160 11.61 8.24 8.41
N PRO A 161 12.35 9.09 7.69
CA PRO A 161 12.93 8.75 6.40
C PRO A 161 13.91 7.60 6.45
N GLY A 162 14.13 6.94 5.32
CA GLY A 162 15.11 5.84 5.21
C GLY A 162 14.92 5.05 3.93
N LEU A 163 15.61 3.92 3.87
CA LEU A 163 15.64 3.04 2.70
C LEU A 163 14.91 1.73 3.01
N ILE A 164 14.19 1.21 2.02
CA ILE A 164 13.51 -0.09 2.11
C ILE A 164 13.86 -0.90 0.87
N HIS A 165 14.30 -2.14 1.05
CA HIS A 165 14.61 -3.07 -0.03
C HIS A 165 14.02 -4.46 0.25
N ALA A 166 13.89 -5.28 -0.76
CA ALA A 166 13.48 -6.67 -0.60
C ALA A 166 14.46 -7.41 0.34
N GLY A 167 13.93 -8.24 1.21
CA GLY A 167 14.68 -8.96 2.26
C GLY A 167 14.88 -8.16 3.55
N ALA A 168 14.58 -6.85 3.59
CA ALA A 168 14.68 -6.07 4.82
C ALA A 168 13.71 -6.59 5.89
N SER A 169 14.19 -6.74 7.12
CA SER A 169 13.34 -7.13 8.26
C SER A 169 12.43 -5.98 8.68
N ILE A 170 11.27 -6.35 9.22
CA ILE A 170 10.25 -5.42 9.70
C ILE A 170 9.96 -5.74 11.16
N GLU A 171 10.00 -4.73 12.01
CA GLU A 171 9.49 -4.79 13.36
C GLU A 171 8.15 -4.06 13.43
N VAL A 172 7.12 -4.72 13.99
CA VAL A 172 5.76 -4.16 14.16
C VAL A 172 5.62 -3.66 15.60
N ARG A 173 5.27 -2.40 15.77
CA ARG A 173 5.00 -1.76 17.06
C ARG A 173 3.58 -1.24 17.11
N LEU A 174 2.76 -1.87 17.94
CA LEU A 174 1.39 -1.42 18.20
C LEU A 174 1.38 -0.07 18.92
N PRO A 175 0.26 0.71 18.84
CA PRO A 175 0.10 1.99 19.52
C PRO A 175 0.26 1.89 21.02
#